data_ac9adf9a76a2cb7909e707ae476d24ab
#
_entry.id   ac9adf9a76a2cb7909e707ae476d24ab
#
_cell.length_a   1.000
_cell.length_b   1.000
_cell.length_c   1.000
_cell.angle_alpha   90.00
_cell.angle_beta   90.00
_cell.angle_gamma   90.00
#
_symmetry.space_group_name_H-M   'P 1'
#
loop_
_entity.id
_entity.type
_entity.pdbx_description
1 polymer ?
#
loop_
_entity_poly.entity_id
_entity_poly.type
_entity_poly.pdbx_seq_one_letter_code
_entity_poly.pdbx_strand_id
1 'polypeptide(L)'
;AGGGFDNLQQAARMHNVDVVTLLSYDQVQFSDSNRLSIFYWTIVGGYFVNGSQYDVNTLVDASVFDVKSRKLLFRAPGSSQIKGSSPLVKFGEASREARGEGYRQAIDTLIPQLDAQLENFKVRVKEEKVAHVVNKPGYSGGGATDLASLGLFGVLAALAALRKRRVG
;
A
#
# COMPACT_ATOMS: atom_id res chain seq x y z
N ALA A 1 6.84 19.59 23.46
CA ALA A 1 6.31 18.83 22.33
C ALA A 1 7.37 17.79 21.94
N GLY A 2 7.53 16.78 22.74
CA GLY A 2 8.36 15.63 22.41
C GLY A 2 7.43 14.45 22.37
N GLY A 3 7.57 13.53 21.44
CA GLY A 3 6.89 12.29 21.68
C GLY A 3 6.17 11.64 20.52
N GLY A 4 6.50 11.97 19.27
CA GLY A 4 5.94 11.21 18.15
C GLY A 4 6.17 9.71 18.31
N PHE A 5 7.38 9.31 18.69
CA PHE A 5 7.73 7.91 18.91
C PHE A 5 7.19 7.36 20.25
N ASP A 6 7.10 8.17 21.28
CA ASP A 6 6.55 7.75 22.58
C ASP A 6 5.04 7.47 22.47
N ASN A 7 4.30 8.29 21.72
CA ASN A 7 2.89 8.04 21.42
C ASN A 7 2.71 6.74 20.60
N LEU A 8 3.60 6.48 19.64
CA LEU A 8 3.63 5.26 18.85
C LEU A 8 3.88 4.03 19.75
N GLN A 9 4.82 4.15 20.68
CA GLN A 9 5.13 3.10 21.64
C GLN A 9 3.96 2.85 22.60
N GLN A 10 3.25 3.89 23.03
CA GLN A 10 2.06 3.75 23.85
C GLN A 10 0.94 3.01 23.08
N ALA A 11 0.66 3.38 21.84
CA ALA A 11 -0.31 2.69 20.99
C ALA A 11 0.09 1.22 20.76
N ALA A 12 1.36 0.96 20.48
CA ALA A 12 1.87 -0.40 20.30
C ALA A 12 1.68 -1.27 21.55
N ARG A 13 1.89 -0.72 22.75
CA ARG A 13 1.62 -1.42 24.01
C ARG A 13 0.14 -1.72 24.20
N MET A 14 -0.75 -0.79 23.89
CA MET A 14 -2.19 -0.98 23.98
C MET A 14 -2.69 -2.11 23.08
N HIS A 15 -2.09 -2.24 21.89
CA HIS A 15 -2.44 -3.29 20.92
C HIS A 15 -1.55 -4.54 21.02
N ASN A 16 -0.59 -4.57 21.96
CA ASN A 16 0.35 -5.66 22.17
C ASN A 16 1.10 -6.05 20.87
N VAL A 17 1.60 -5.04 20.13
CA VAL A 17 2.37 -5.20 18.90
C VAL A 17 3.81 -4.76 19.10
N ASP A 18 4.76 -5.45 18.44
CA ASP A 18 6.19 -5.15 18.49
C ASP A 18 6.65 -4.36 17.25
N VAL A 19 5.87 -4.40 16.17
CA VAL A 19 6.17 -3.71 14.90
C VAL A 19 5.02 -2.80 14.53
N VAL A 20 5.33 -1.60 14.07
CA VAL A 20 4.36 -0.60 13.63
C VAL A 20 4.71 -0.10 12.23
N THR A 21 3.71 -0.02 11.37
CA THR A 21 3.83 0.61 10.06
C THR A 21 3.19 1.99 10.09
N LEU A 22 3.96 3.00 9.76
CA LEU A 22 3.47 4.35 9.52
C LEU A 22 3.25 4.53 8.03
N LEU A 23 2.02 4.89 7.66
CA LEU A 23 1.70 5.28 6.31
C LEU A 23 1.64 6.79 6.23
N SER A 24 2.50 7.40 5.43
CA SER A 24 2.45 8.82 5.09
C SER A 24 1.87 9.00 3.69
N TYR A 25 1.15 10.07 3.51
CA TYR A 25 0.49 10.42 2.26
C TYR A 25 0.71 11.90 1.97
N ASP A 26 1.18 12.18 0.76
CA ASP A 26 1.31 13.54 0.23
C ASP A 26 0.76 13.60 -1.19
N GLN A 27 0.05 14.67 -1.49
CA GLN A 27 -0.52 14.87 -2.81
C GLN A 27 -0.45 16.34 -3.21
N VAL A 28 0.22 16.57 -4.32
CA VAL A 28 0.36 17.91 -4.90
C VAL A 28 -0.43 17.96 -6.21
N GLN A 29 -1.27 18.96 -6.33
CA GLN A 29 -2.03 19.23 -7.52
C GLN A 29 -1.56 20.54 -8.15
N PHE A 30 -1.19 20.47 -9.41
CA PHE A 30 -0.95 21.63 -10.25
C PHE A 30 -2.14 21.82 -11.18
N SER A 31 -2.60 23.07 -11.32
CA SER A 31 -3.62 23.44 -12.29
C SER A 31 -3.11 24.61 -13.12
N ASP A 32 -3.22 24.49 -14.42
CA ASP A 32 -2.88 25.56 -15.34
C ASP A 32 -4.09 25.89 -16.23
N SER A 33 -4.32 27.18 -16.44
CA SER A 33 -5.39 27.64 -17.30
C SER A 33 -4.87 27.80 -18.73
N ASN A 34 -5.47 27.05 -19.66
CA ASN A 34 -5.13 27.19 -21.07
C ASN A 34 -5.49 28.60 -21.58
N ARG A 35 -4.75 29.08 -22.58
CA ARG A 35 -5.04 30.36 -23.30
C ARG A 35 -6.47 30.42 -23.82
N LEU A 36 -7.09 29.28 -24.09
CA LEU A 36 -8.49 29.19 -24.50
C LEU A 36 -9.49 29.47 -23.37
N SER A 37 -9.04 29.64 -22.15
CA SER A 37 -9.90 29.98 -21.00
C SER A 37 -10.64 31.32 -21.18
N ILE A 38 -10.16 32.20 -22.07
CA ILE A 38 -10.86 33.44 -22.42
C ILE A 38 -12.24 33.18 -23.02
N PHE A 39 -12.45 32.04 -23.68
CA PHE A 39 -13.75 31.67 -24.26
C PHE A 39 -14.76 31.21 -23.18
N TYR A 40 -14.35 31.00 -21.95
CA TYR A 40 -15.27 30.71 -20.82
C TYR A 40 -16.20 31.87 -20.47
N TRP A 41 -15.89 33.08 -20.96
CA TRP A 41 -16.80 34.23 -20.82
C TRP A 41 -18.13 34.04 -21.56
N THR A 42 -18.20 33.10 -22.50
CA THR A 42 -19.45 32.71 -23.15
C THR A 42 -19.99 31.44 -22.48
N ILE A 43 -21.32 31.38 -22.26
CA ILE A 43 -21.97 30.21 -21.62
C ILE A 43 -21.64 28.93 -22.40
N VAL A 44 -21.59 29.02 -23.72
CA VAL A 44 -21.28 27.87 -24.60
C VAL A 44 -19.80 27.45 -24.50
N GLY A 45 -18.86 28.41 -24.45
CA GLY A 45 -17.44 28.13 -24.37
C GLY A 45 -17.05 27.40 -23.11
N GLY A 46 -17.71 27.69 -21.97
CA GLY A 46 -17.45 27.01 -20.69
C GLY A 46 -17.78 25.51 -20.68
N TYR A 47 -18.63 25.06 -21.61
CA TYR A 47 -19.00 23.66 -21.75
C TYR A 47 -18.15 22.88 -22.78
N PHE A 48 -17.69 23.55 -23.83
CA PHE A 48 -17.05 22.86 -24.96
C PHE A 48 -15.55 23.02 -25.03
N VAL A 49 -14.98 23.99 -24.33
CA VAL A 49 -13.52 24.22 -24.33
C VAL A 49 -12.88 23.60 -23.11
N ASN A 50 -11.94 22.66 -23.30
CA ASN A 50 -11.06 22.17 -22.24
C ASN A 50 -10.01 23.23 -21.91
N GLY A 51 -10.36 24.19 -21.05
CA GLY A 51 -9.52 25.35 -20.74
C GLY A 51 -8.59 25.16 -19.57
N SER A 52 -8.83 24.18 -18.72
CA SER A 52 -8.01 23.93 -17.54
C SER A 52 -7.39 22.54 -17.58
N GLN A 53 -6.09 22.49 -17.36
CA GLN A 53 -5.33 21.25 -17.21
C GLN A 53 -5.06 21.02 -15.73
N TYR A 54 -4.95 19.77 -15.34
CA TYR A 54 -4.52 19.37 -14.01
C TYR A 54 -3.46 18.28 -14.08
N ASP A 55 -2.54 18.35 -13.15
CA ASP A 55 -1.51 17.33 -12.89
C ASP A 55 -1.55 17.03 -11.38
N VAL A 56 -1.93 15.81 -11.05
CA VAL A 56 -2.01 15.34 -9.65
C VAL A 56 -0.90 14.34 -9.43
N ASN A 57 0.06 14.71 -8.60
CA ASN A 57 1.16 13.86 -8.18
C ASN A 57 0.87 13.36 -6.76
N THR A 58 0.85 12.05 -6.59
CA THR A 58 0.60 11.40 -5.31
C THR A 58 1.80 10.59 -4.89
N LEU A 59 2.20 10.73 -3.64
CA LEU A 59 3.21 9.93 -2.99
C LEU A 59 2.60 9.29 -1.75
N VAL A 60 2.75 7.98 -1.62
CA VAL A 60 2.43 7.22 -0.41
C VAL A 60 3.69 6.50 0.04
N ASP A 61 3.95 6.49 1.32
CA ASP A 61 5.15 5.86 1.86
C ASP A 61 4.80 5.04 3.11
N ALA A 62 5.20 3.78 3.11
CA ALA A 62 5.08 2.90 4.24
C ALA A 62 6.44 2.72 4.91
N SER A 63 6.55 3.18 6.15
CA SER A 63 7.75 3.05 6.97
C SER A 63 7.48 2.09 8.13
N VAL A 64 8.24 1.00 8.21
CA VAL A 64 8.07 -0.08 9.20
C VAL A 64 9.13 0.02 10.27
N PHE A 65 8.70 0.12 11.53
CA PHE A 65 9.56 0.31 12.69
C PHE A 65 9.44 -0.83 13.69
N ASP A 66 10.56 -1.21 14.28
CA ASP A 66 10.58 -1.98 15.53
C ASP A 66 10.38 -1.01 16.72
N VAL A 67 9.33 -1.28 17.49
CA VAL A 67 8.93 -0.39 18.59
C VAL A 67 9.94 -0.38 19.74
N LYS A 68 10.58 -1.54 20.02
CA LYS A 68 11.52 -1.66 21.14
C LYS A 68 12.83 -0.94 20.89
N SER A 69 13.42 -1.19 19.72
CA SER A 69 14.71 -0.56 19.35
C SER A 69 14.54 0.84 18.75
N ARG A 70 13.32 1.24 18.44
CA ARG A 70 13.00 2.51 17.74
C ARG A 70 13.67 2.61 16.36
N LYS A 71 14.00 1.48 15.75
CA LYS A 71 14.71 1.45 14.46
C LYS A 71 13.74 1.25 13.31
N LEU A 72 14.00 1.94 12.20
CA LEU A 72 13.39 1.68 10.92
C LEU A 72 13.91 0.32 10.40
N LEU A 73 13.00 -0.61 10.12
CA LEU A 73 13.34 -1.92 9.56
C LEU A 73 13.45 -1.86 8.05
N PHE A 74 12.46 -1.30 7.40
CA PHE A 74 12.43 -1.05 5.96
C PHE A 74 11.38 0.00 5.61
N ARG A 75 11.42 0.46 4.37
CA ARG A 75 10.54 1.49 3.83
C ARG A 75 10.15 1.12 2.41
N ALA A 76 8.90 1.37 2.03
CA ALA A 76 8.38 1.15 0.69
C ALA A 76 7.61 2.37 0.20
N PRO A 77 8.05 3.02 -0.88
CA PRO A 77 7.32 4.11 -1.52
C PRO A 77 6.36 3.60 -2.59
N GLY A 78 5.25 4.31 -2.77
CA GLY A 78 4.37 4.19 -3.90
C GLY A 78 4.05 5.57 -4.46
N SER A 79 4.00 5.72 -5.76
CA SER A 79 3.73 6.99 -6.41
C SER A 79 2.84 6.86 -7.63
N SER A 80 2.11 7.93 -7.94
CA SER A 80 1.34 8.05 -9.16
C SER A 80 1.33 9.47 -9.68
N GLN A 81 1.06 9.60 -10.98
CA GLN A 81 0.85 10.88 -11.62
C GLN A 81 -0.37 10.79 -12.54
N ILE A 82 -1.39 11.59 -12.27
CA ILE A 82 -2.60 11.69 -13.07
C ILE A 82 -2.64 13.05 -13.75
N LYS A 83 -2.67 13.04 -15.07
CA LYS A 83 -2.80 14.24 -15.89
C LYS A 83 -4.11 14.23 -16.64
N GLY A 84 -4.75 15.38 -16.75
CA GLY A 84 -5.97 15.51 -17.51
C GLY A 84 -6.33 16.96 -17.81
N SER A 85 -7.41 17.10 -18.55
CA SER A 85 -8.01 18.40 -18.85
C SER A 85 -9.53 18.31 -18.71
N SER A 86 -10.17 19.39 -18.31
CA SER A 86 -11.61 19.46 -18.14
C SER A 86 -12.15 20.85 -18.46
N PRO A 87 -13.39 20.96 -18.94
CA PRO A 87 -14.10 22.23 -18.98
C PRO A 87 -14.15 22.85 -17.57
N LEU A 88 -14.10 24.18 -17.50
CA LEU A 88 -14.05 24.87 -16.21
C LEU A 88 -15.22 24.49 -15.27
N VAL A 89 -16.40 24.33 -15.85
CA VAL A 89 -17.63 23.96 -15.08
C VAL A 89 -17.55 22.59 -14.41
N LYS A 90 -16.72 21.65 -14.91
CA LYS A 90 -16.51 20.31 -14.38
C LYS A 90 -15.13 20.11 -13.73
N PHE A 91 -14.30 21.14 -13.74
CA PHE A 91 -12.92 21.04 -13.29
C PHE A 91 -12.80 20.55 -11.85
N GLY A 92 -13.64 21.02 -10.95
CA GLY A 92 -13.62 20.63 -9.54
C GLY A 92 -14.00 19.15 -9.31
N GLU A 93 -14.89 18.58 -10.14
CA GLU A 93 -15.27 17.17 -10.10
C GLU A 93 -14.14 16.29 -10.66
N ALA A 94 -13.69 16.60 -11.87
CA ALA A 94 -12.60 15.88 -12.53
C ALA A 94 -11.30 15.86 -11.70
N SER A 95 -11.01 16.96 -11.03
CA SER A 95 -9.86 17.10 -10.15
C SER A 95 -9.98 16.26 -8.87
N ARG A 96 -11.18 16.13 -8.29
CA ARG A 96 -11.42 15.24 -7.14
C ARG A 96 -11.31 13.77 -7.54
N GLU A 97 -11.84 13.41 -8.69
CA GLU A 97 -11.73 12.06 -9.24
C GLU A 97 -10.26 11.69 -9.51
N ALA A 98 -9.51 12.58 -10.15
CA ALA A 98 -8.09 12.40 -10.39
C ALA A 98 -7.27 12.22 -9.10
N ARG A 99 -7.62 12.92 -8.02
CA ARG A 99 -6.99 12.72 -6.71
C ARG A 99 -7.28 11.34 -6.14
N GLY A 100 -8.52 10.88 -6.22
CA GLY A 100 -8.91 9.53 -5.77
C GLY A 100 -8.23 8.45 -6.57
N GLU A 101 -8.14 8.62 -7.88
CA GLU A 101 -7.44 7.69 -8.77
C GLU A 101 -5.93 7.69 -8.50
N GLY A 102 -5.33 8.86 -8.34
CA GLY A 102 -3.91 9.00 -7.98
C GLY A 102 -3.58 8.25 -6.69
N TYR A 103 -4.43 8.35 -5.68
CA TYR A 103 -4.24 7.60 -4.44
C TYR A 103 -4.28 6.08 -4.67
N ARG A 104 -5.29 5.58 -5.41
CA ARG A 104 -5.40 4.14 -5.73
C ARG A 104 -4.16 3.63 -6.45
N GLN A 105 -3.73 4.31 -7.50
CA GLN A 105 -2.54 3.93 -8.26
C GLN A 105 -1.25 4.00 -7.42
N ALA A 106 -1.12 4.97 -6.53
CA ALA A 106 0.02 5.03 -5.62
C ALA A 106 0.04 3.85 -4.64
N ILE A 107 -1.11 3.40 -4.13
CA ILE A 107 -1.22 2.19 -3.32
C ILE A 107 -0.88 0.94 -4.14
N ASP A 108 -1.37 0.83 -5.37
CA ASP A 108 -1.09 -0.32 -6.24
C ASP A 108 0.41 -0.44 -6.56
N THR A 109 1.14 0.68 -6.64
CA THR A 109 2.59 0.68 -6.78
C THR A 109 3.32 0.41 -5.46
N LEU A 110 2.75 0.80 -4.32
CA LEU A 110 3.34 0.59 -2.99
C LEU A 110 3.33 -0.89 -2.59
N ILE A 111 2.24 -1.63 -2.85
CA ILE A 111 2.07 -3.02 -2.40
C ILE A 111 3.22 -3.92 -2.85
N PRO A 112 3.57 -4.04 -4.16
CA PRO A 112 4.67 -4.88 -4.59
C PRO A 112 6.03 -4.40 -4.06
N GLN A 113 6.23 -3.09 -3.86
CA GLN A 113 7.43 -2.57 -3.23
C GLN A 113 7.52 -2.99 -1.76
N LEU A 114 6.41 -2.97 -1.04
CA LEU A 114 6.35 -3.41 0.35
C LEU A 114 6.72 -4.89 0.48
N ASP A 115 6.18 -5.74 -0.39
CA ASP A 115 6.49 -7.17 -0.43
C ASP A 115 7.96 -7.42 -0.74
N ALA A 116 8.51 -6.74 -1.73
CA ALA A 116 9.93 -6.85 -2.08
C ALA A 116 10.85 -6.42 -0.93
N GLN A 117 10.54 -5.32 -0.25
CA GLN A 117 11.31 -4.85 0.91
C GLN A 117 11.19 -5.79 2.11
N LEU A 118 10.03 -6.41 2.31
CA LEU A 118 9.83 -7.42 3.35
C LEU A 118 10.70 -8.67 3.09
N GLU A 119 10.74 -9.16 1.86
CA GLU A 119 11.60 -10.29 1.51
C GLU A 119 13.09 -9.94 1.67
N ASN A 120 13.53 -8.78 1.20
CA ASN A 120 14.89 -8.30 1.41
C ASN A 120 15.24 -8.18 2.90
N PHE A 121 14.29 -7.73 3.72
CA PHE A 121 14.47 -7.66 5.17
C PHE A 121 14.64 -9.06 5.78
N LYS A 122 13.82 -10.03 5.37
CA LYS A 122 13.93 -11.43 5.84
C LYS A 122 15.32 -12.04 5.52
N VAL A 123 15.83 -11.76 4.32
CA VAL A 123 17.18 -12.20 3.92
C VAL A 123 18.23 -11.56 4.82
N ARG A 124 18.21 -10.24 5.02
CA ARG A 124 19.15 -9.53 5.90
C ARG A 124 19.13 -10.06 7.32
N VAL A 125 17.94 -10.32 7.88
CA VAL A 125 17.82 -10.87 9.24
C VAL A 125 18.49 -12.24 9.34
N LYS A 126 18.38 -13.08 8.33
CA LYS A 126 19.00 -14.41 8.30
C LYS A 126 20.52 -14.36 8.13
N GLU A 127 21.01 -13.51 7.23
CA GLU A 127 22.42 -13.42 6.87
C GLU A 127 23.24 -12.64 7.90
N GLU A 128 22.73 -11.49 8.35
CA GLU A 128 23.47 -10.57 9.21
C GLU A 128 23.22 -10.82 10.70
N LYS A 129 22.33 -11.76 11.08
CA LYS A 129 21.88 -12.03 12.46
C LYS A 129 21.46 -10.74 13.20
N VAL A 130 20.94 -9.77 12.46
CA VAL A 130 20.60 -8.43 12.94
C VAL A 130 19.42 -8.43 13.91
N ALA A 131 18.60 -9.51 13.91
CA ALA A 131 17.50 -9.67 14.83
C ALA A 131 17.43 -11.10 15.39
N HIS A 132 17.29 -11.23 16.70
CA HIS A 132 16.89 -12.48 17.34
C HIS A 132 15.36 -12.65 17.20
N VAL A 133 14.96 -13.65 16.41
CA VAL A 133 13.55 -14.05 16.37
C VAL A 133 13.23 -14.80 17.65
N VAL A 134 12.56 -14.13 18.59
CA VAL A 134 12.02 -14.77 19.80
C VAL A 134 10.54 -15.03 19.56
N ASN A 135 10.17 -16.29 19.39
CA ASN A 135 8.76 -16.67 19.33
C ASN A 135 8.08 -16.40 20.68
N LYS A 136 6.90 -15.77 20.65
CA LYS A 136 6.08 -15.62 21.87
C LYS A 136 5.73 -17.01 22.40
N PRO A 137 5.70 -17.21 23.75
CA PRO A 137 5.25 -18.47 24.32
C PRO A 137 3.84 -18.82 23.81
N GLY A 138 3.69 -20.01 23.23
CA GLY A 138 2.42 -20.47 22.63
C GLY A 138 2.24 -20.15 21.14
N TYR A 139 3.20 -19.49 20.47
CA TYR A 139 3.19 -19.30 19.02
C TYR A 139 3.92 -20.46 18.33
N SER A 140 3.17 -21.39 17.76
CA SER A 140 3.67 -22.50 16.94
C SER A 140 3.58 -22.16 15.44
N GLY A 141 4.27 -21.10 14.99
CA GLY A 141 4.50 -20.78 13.58
C GLY A 141 3.33 -21.13 12.64
N GLY A 142 2.24 -20.34 12.68
CA GLY A 142 1.09 -20.54 11.79
C GLY A 142 1.32 -20.01 10.37
N GLY A 143 2.29 -20.58 9.69
CA GLY A 143 2.35 -20.52 8.22
C GLY A 143 1.64 -21.74 7.67
N ALA A 144 0.80 -21.60 6.65
CA ALA A 144 -0.03 -22.66 6.05
C ALA A 144 0.75 -23.81 5.37
N THR A 145 1.97 -24.10 5.84
CA THR A 145 2.85 -25.18 5.37
C THR A 145 3.45 -25.96 6.53
N ASP A 146 2.61 -26.32 7.50
CA ASP A 146 3.01 -27.34 8.45
C ASP A 146 2.98 -28.72 7.77
N LEU A 147 4.01 -29.55 7.99
CA LEU A 147 4.09 -30.91 7.45
C LEU A 147 2.82 -31.72 7.70
N ALA A 148 2.09 -31.42 8.77
CA ALA A 148 0.81 -32.04 9.09
C ALA A 148 -0.30 -31.66 8.10
N SER A 149 -0.33 -30.42 7.61
CA SER A 149 -1.30 -29.96 6.59
C SER A 149 -0.98 -30.55 5.21
N LEU A 150 0.30 -30.70 4.86
CA LEU A 150 0.75 -31.40 3.65
C LEU A 150 0.37 -32.90 3.71
N GLY A 151 0.49 -33.54 4.86
CA GLY A 151 0.04 -34.92 5.08
C GLY A 151 -1.47 -35.08 4.87
N LEU A 152 -2.28 -34.15 5.37
CA LEU A 152 -3.74 -34.20 5.24
C LEU A 152 -4.19 -34.04 3.76
N PHE A 153 -3.56 -33.12 3.02
CA PHE A 153 -3.84 -32.96 1.58
C PHE A 153 -3.39 -34.19 0.78
N GLY A 154 -2.25 -34.79 1.13
CA GLY A 154 -1.79 -36.04 0.51
C GLY A 154 -2.74 -37.19 0.71
N VAL A 155 -3.29 -37.38 1.91
CA VAL A 155 -4.27 -38.42 2.24
C VAL A 155 -5.60 -38.20 1.52
N LEU A 156 -6.09 -36.95 1.46
CA LEU A 156 -7.32 -36.62 0.72
C LEU A 156 -7.17 -36.85 -0.78
N ALA A 157 -6.02 -36.49 -1.37
CA ALA A 157 -5.74 -36.77 -2.79
C ALA A 157 -5.67 -38.27 -3.09
N ALA A 158 -5.05 -39.06 -2.21
CA ALA A 158 -4.97 -40.52 -2.35
C ALA A 158 -6.34 -41.17 -2.24
N LEU A 159 -7.19 -40.75 -1.31
CA LEU A 159 -8.55 -41.23 -1.17
C LEU A 159 -9.44 -40.86 -2.37
N ALA A 160 -9.28 -39.68 -2.95
CA ALA A 160 -9.98 -39.26 -4.16
C ALA A 160 -9.56 -40.11 -5.37
N ALA A 161 -8.27 -40.41 -5.50
CA ALA A 161 -7.74 -41.28 -6.57
C ALA A 161 -8.22 -42.74 -6.48
N LEU A 162 -8.30 -43.28 -5.26
CA LEU A 162 -8.84 -44.64 -5.00
C LEU A 162 -10.33 -44.71 -5.27
N ARG A 163 -11.10 -43.67 -4.97
CA ARG A 163 -12.54 -43.61 -5.28
C ARG A 163 -12.81 -43.57 -6.77
N LYS A 164 -11.95 -42.89 -7.55
CA LYS A 164 -12.08 -42.81 -9.01
C LYS A 164 -11.77 -44.15 -9.69
N ARG A 165 -10.94 -45.02 -9.09
CA ARG A 165 -10.63 -46.35 -9.60
C ARG A 165 -11.72 -47.42 -9.31
N ARG A 166 -12.65 -47.14 -8.37
CA ARG A 166 -13.75 -48.07 -8.04
C ARG A 166 -15.05 -47.83 -8.83
N VAL A 167 -15.13 -46.76 -9.60
CA VAL A 167 -16.35 -46.36 -10.34
C VAL A 167 -16.13 -46.45 -11.87
N GLY A 168 -14.98 -46.96 -12.32
CA GLY A 168 -14.67 -47.20 -13.72
C GLY A 168 -14.67 -48.71 -14.05
#